data_74db1ff5d7cf5123dbd10f7315b39b5d
#
_entry.id   74db1ff5d7cf5123dbd10f7315b39b5d
#
_cell.length_a   1.000
_cell.length_b   1.000
_cell.length_c   1.000
_cell.angle_alpha   90.00
_cell.angle_beta   90.00
_cell.angle_gamma   90.00
#
_symmetry.space_group_name_H-M   'P 1'
#
loop_
_entity.id
_entity.type
_entity.pdbx_description
1 polymer ?
#
loop_
_entity_poly.entity_id
_entity_poly.type
_entity_poly.pdbx_seq_one_letter_code
_entity_poly.pdbx_strand_id
1 'polypeptide(L)'
;PGFAKVIQGPWLMEEMKGQAKAVGTEMIQDHIKKVDLSKKPFEAVGDSGQVYSADSFIISTGAQARWLNLKSEQEFRGFGVSACATCDGFFFKEKEVAVVGGGNAAVEEAMFLTKFASKVKLIHRRNELRAEKMLQAKLKANKKIEIIWDSVVEDVIGDTNPKSVKAIKIKNVKTNKTSELKVDGLFIATVSYTHLTLPTRTRV
;
A
#
# COMPACT_ATOMS: atom_id res chain seq x y z
N PRO A 1 -4.53 9.12 19.07
CA PRO A 1 -3.99 10.02 20.07
C PRO A 1 -4.15 11.47 19.62
N GLY A 2 -4.51 12.39 20.52
CA GLY A 2 -4.68 13.80 20.23
C GLY A 2 -6.11 14.27 20.06
N PHE A 3 -7.07 13.36 19.87
CA PHE A 3 -8.49 13.72 19.74
C PHE A 3 -9.35 12.89 20.70
N ALA A 4 -10.27 13.56 21.42
CA ALA A 4 -11.18 12.91 22.36
C ALA A 4 -12.37 12.23 21.67
N LYS A 5 -12.66 12.59 20.42
CA LYS A 5 -13.78 12.06 19.63
C LYS A 5 -13.27 11.54 18.27
N VAL A 6 -14.09 10.72 17.62
CA VAL A 6 -13.87 10.35 16.22
C VAL A 6 -13.99 11.61 15.36
N ILE A 7 -12.99 11.84 14.52
CA ILE A 7 -12.93 12.98 13.60
C ILE A 7 -12.97 12.49 12.15
N GLN A 8 -13.45 13.35 11.27
CA GLN A 8 -13.49 13.09 9.84
C GLN A 8 -12.19 13.59 9.16
N GLY A 9 -11.69 12.81 8.19
CA GLY A 9 -10.48 13.19 7.45
C GLY A 9 -10.52 14.57 6.82
N PRO A 10 -11.57 14.93 6.07
CA PRO A 10 -11.70 16.27 5.48
C PRO A 10 -11.61 17.40 6.50
N TRP A 11 -12.29 17.25 7.63
CA TRP A 11 -12.23 18.23 8.72
C TRP A 11 -10.79 18.40 9.25
N LEU A 12 -10.09 17.28 9.50
CA LEU A 12 -8.70 17.33 9.95
C LEU A 12 -7.81 18.06 8.96
N MET A 13 -8.00 17.84 7.65
CA MET A 13 -7.23 18.52 6.62
C MET A 13 -7.46 20.03 6.61
N GLU A 14 -8.70 20.50 6.82
CA GLU A 14 -8.98 21.92 6.90
C GLU A 14 -8.39 22.57 8.17
N GLU A 15 -8.40 21.87 9.31
CA GLU A 15 -7.73 22.33 10.54
C GLU A 15 -6.20 22.44 10.34
N MET A 16 -5.57 21.44 9.75
CA MET A 16 -4.14 21.46 9.44
C MET A 16 -3.79 22.59 8.47
N LYS A 17 -4.61 22.82 7.46
CA LYS A 17 -4.48 23.93 6.53
C LYS A 17 -4.62 25.30 7.23
N GLY A 18 -5.58 25.40 8.15
CA GLY A 18 -5.75 26.57 9.00
C GLY A 18 -4.50 26.88 9.83
N GLN A 19 -3.93 25.86 10.46
CA GLN A 19 -2.68 25.98 11.24
C GLN A 19 -1.50 26.45 10.36
N ALA A 20 -1.33 25.88 9.17
CA ALA A 20 -0.29 26.30 8.25
C ALA A 20 -0.45 27.79 7.83
N LYS A 21 -1.69 28.20 7.51
CA LYS A 21 -1.97 29.61 7.17
C LYS A 21 -1.73 30.56 8.33
N ALA A 22 -2.04 30.16 9.55
CA ALA A 22 -1.86 30.99 10.75
C ALA A 22 -0.39 31.36 11.01
N VAL A 23 0.55 30.56 10.52
CA VAL A 23 2.00 30.85 10.58
C VAL A 23 2.57 31.43 9.27
N GLY A 24 1.69 31.95 8.40
CA GLY A 24 2.10 32.67 7.18
C GLY A 24 2.37 31.78 5.97
N THR A 25 2.02 30.48 6.00
CA THR A 25 2.20 29.60 4.85
C THR A 25 1.21 29.96 3.74
N GLU A 26 1.71 30.21 2.54
CA GLU A 26 0.91 30.35 1.34
C GLU A 26 0.53 28.96 0.81
N MET A 27 -0.76 28.75 0.55
CA MET A 27 -1.31 27.49 0.04
C MET A 27 -1.67 27.67 -1.43
N ILE A 28 -0.88 27.08 -2.31
CA ILE A 28 -1.10 27.14 -3.76
C ILE A 28 -1.65 25.80 -4.23
N GLN A 29 -2.75 25.85 -4.95
CA GLN A 29 -3.37 24.65 -5.54
C GLN A 29 -2.87 24.46 -6.97
N ASP A 30 -1.81 23.69 -7.11
CA ASP A 30 -1.21 23.34 -8.39
C ASP A 30 -0.62 21.94 -8.33
N HIS A 31 -0.43 21.33 -9.48
CA HIS A 31 0.21 20.01 -9.60
C HIS A 31 1.61 20.18 -10.21
N ILE A 32 2.65 19.84 -9.45
CA ILE A 32 4.03 19.99 -9.92
C ILE A 32 4.38 18.88 -10.92
N LYS A 33 4.72 19.30 -12.13
CA LYS A 33 5.14 18.39 -13.24
C LYS A 33 6.64 18.14 -13.26
N LYS A 34 7.44 19.14 -12.91
CA LYS A 34 8.89 19.09 -13.05
C LYS A 34 9.56 19.83 -11.90
N VAL A 35 10.68 19.30 -11.45
CA VAL A 35 11.56 19.95 -10.47
C VAL A 35 12.97 19.98 -11.03
N ASP A 36 13.65 21.13 -10.91
CA ASP A 36 15.08 21.28 -11.18
C ASP A 36 15.82 21.57 -9.87
N LEU A 37 16.64 20.63 -9.47
CA LEU A 37 17.47 20.69 -8.26
C LEU A 37 18.97 20.84 -8.58
N SER A 38 19.32 21.11 -9.84
CA SER A 38 20.71 21.18 -10.30
C SER A 38 21.44 22.43 -9.84
N LYS A 39 20.71 23.52 -9.62
CA LYS A 39 21.25 24.83 -9.19
C LYS A 39 20.30 25.51 -8.20
N LYS A 40 20.81 26.47 -7.44
CA LYS A 40 19.99 27.33 -6.57
C LYS A 40 19.73 28.69 -7.25
N PRO A 41 18.57 29.29 -7.00
CA PRO A 41 17.41 28.71 -6.32
C PRO A 41 16.87 27.49 -7.08
N PHE A 42 16.33 26.49 -6.35
CA PHE A 42 15.66 25.35 -6.96
C PHE A 42 14.35 25.77 -7.62
N GLU A 43 13.97 25.12 -8.71
CA GLU A 43 12.77 25.46 -9.45
C GLU A 43 11.79 24.30 -9.55
N ALA A 44 10.51 24.59 -9.42
CA ALA A 44 9.43 23.64 -9.69
C ALA A 44 8.44 24.27 -10.68
N VAL A 45 7.96 23.47 -11.65
CA VAL A 45 7.01 23.91 -12.66
C VAL A 45 5.68 23.21 -12.44
N GLY A 46 4.62 23.99 -12.29
CA GLY A 46 3.26 23.51 -12.13
C GLY A 46 2.55 23.21 -13.44
N ASP A 47 1.41 22.53 -13.35
CA ASP A 47 0.49 22.31 -14.47
C ASP A 47 -0.06 23.62 -15.06
N SER A 48 -0.24 24.61 -14.18
CA SER A 48 -0.63 25.96 -14.58
C SER A 48 0.40 26.67 -15.47
N GLY A 49 1.63 26.15 -15.59
CA GLY A 49 2.77 26.81 -16.20
C GLY A 49 3.51 27.75 -15.25
N GLN A 50 3.04 27.94 -14.01
CA GLN A 50 3.70 28.74 -13.01
C GLN A 50 5.03 28.10 -12.60
N VAL A 51 6.08 28.95 -12.46
CA VAL A 51 7.38 28.54 -11.93
C VAL A 51 7.48 28.98 -10.48
N TYR A 52 7.79 28.05 -9.61
CA TYR A 52 8.03 28.28 -8.18
C TYR A 52 9.52 28.14 -7.91
N SER A 53 10.09 29.12 -7.21
CA SER A 53 11.51 29.15 -6.90
C SER A 53 11.72 29.16 -5.39
N ALA A 54 12.67 28.37 -4.88
CA ALA A 54 12.97 28.27 -3.46
C ALA A 54 14.42 27.83 -3.20
N ASP A 55 14.97 28.24 -2.06
CA ASP A 55 16.30 27.81 -1.62
C ASP A 55 16.32 26.36 -1.12
N SER A 56 15.15 25.84 -0.73
CA SER A 56 14.97 24.45 -0.30
C SER A 56 13.57 23.95 -0.64
N PHE A 57 13.46 22.63 -0.94
CA PHE A 57 12.19 21.95 -1.14
C PHE A 57 12.03 20.81 -0.15
N ILE A 58 10.80 20.67 0.36
CA ILE A 58 10.34 19.46 1.05
C ILE A 58 9.36 18.76 0.12
N ILE A 59 9.72 17.56 -0.34
CA ILE A 59 8.88 16.78 -1.24
C ILE A 59 8.06 15.80 -0.40
N SER A 60 6.75 16.01 -0.34
CA SER A 60 5.80 15.23 0.48
C SER A 60 4.63 14.70 -0.37
N THR A 61 4.98 14.01 -1.47
CA THR A 61 4.01 13.55 -2.48
C THR A 61 3.28 12.26 -2.11
N GLY A 62 3.48 11.77 -0.88
CA GLY A 62 2.86 10.53 -0.40
C GLY A 62 3.49 9.27 -1.00
N ALA A 63 2.73 8.19 -0.97
CA ALA A 63 3.16 6.89 -1.44
C ALA A 63 2.07 6.23 -2.29
N GLN A 64 2.48 5.39 -3.23
CA GLN A 64 1.58 4.56 -4.01
C GLN A 64 1.82 3.08 -3.72
N ALA A 65 0.77 2.29 -3.76
CA ALA A 65 0.89 0.85 -3.67
C ALA A 65 1.71 0.33 -4.86
N ARG A 66 2.67 -0.54 -4.59
CA ARG A 66 3.40 -1.25 -5.63
C ARG A 66 2.59 -2.48 -6.04
N TRP A 67 1.88 -2.35 -7.14
CA TRP A 67 1.08 -3.42 -7.72
C TRP A 67 1.95 -4.56 -8.28
N LEU A 68 1.36 -5.73 -8.51
CA LEU A 68 2.05 -6.87 -9.10
C LEU A 68 2.23 -6.74 -10.62
N ASN A 69 1.52 -5.76 -11.24
CA ASN A 69 1.49 -5.49 -12.68
C ASN A 69 0.90 -6.63 -13.51
N LEU A 70 -0.06 -7.37 -12.94
CA LEU A 70 -0.83 -8.37 -13.66
C LEU A 70 -2.05 -7.71 -14.32
N LYS A 71 -2.41 -8.14 -15.53
CA LYS A 71 -3.62 -7.65 -16.21
C LYS A 71 -4.88 -7.94 -15.41
N SER A 72 -4.99 -9.16 -14.90
CA SER A 72 -6.10 -9.58 -14.03
C SER A 72 -6.15 -8.80 -12.71
N GLU A 73 -5.00 -8.47 -12.12
CA GLU A 73 -4.97 -7.57 -10.95
C GLU A 73 -5.64 -6.23 -11.27
N GLN A 74 -5.29 -5.61 -12.41
CA GLN A 74 -5.89 -4.34 -12.84
C GLN A 74 -7.39 -4.48 -13.09
N GLU A 75 -7.81 -5.58 -13.69
CA GLU A 75 -9.21 -5.86 -13.99
C GLU A 75 -10.06 -5.95 -12.71
N PHE A 76 -9.56 -6.62 -11.67
CA PHE A 76 -10.30 -6.85 -10.42
C PHE A 76 -10.06 -5.79 -9.34
N ARG A 77 -9.33 -4.69 -9.62
CA ARG A 77 -9.20 -3.58 -8.66
C ARG A 77 -10.55 -2.99 -8.28
N GLY A 78 -10.83 -2.89 -6.98
CA GLY A 78 -12.13 -2.47 -6.46
C GLY A 78 -13.23 -3.55 -6.53
N PHE A 79 -12.94 -4.71 -7.12
CA PHE A 79 -13.84 -5.85 -7.25
C PHE A 79 -13.27 -7.12 -6.60
N GLY A 80 -12.50 -6.94 -5.54
CA GLY A 80 -11.85 -8.02 -4.80
C GLY A 80 -10.33 -7.88 -4.71
N VAL A 81 -9.70 -7.02 -5.52
CA VAL A 81 -8.28 -6.66 -5.39
C VAL A 81 -8.16 -5.27 -4.78
N SER A 82 -7.44 -5.16 -3.68
CA SER A 82 -7.21 -3.91 -2.92
C SER A 82 -5.73 -3.76 -2.51
N ALA A 83 -5.33 -2.55 -2.16
CA ALA A 83 -4.05 -2.24 -1.54
C ALA A 83 -4.21 -1.55 -0.17
N CYS A 84 -5.39 -1.66 0.44
CA CYS A 84 -5.71 -1.03 1.72
C CYS A 84 -6.62 -1.94 2.56
N ALA A 85 -6.04 -2.71 3.46
CA ALA A 85 -6.81 -3.58 4.34
C ALA A 85 -7.73 -2.80 5.29
N THR A 86 -7.31 -1.64 5.76
CA THR A 86 -8.11 -0.79 6.64
C THR A 86 -9.30 -0.14 5.93
N CYS A 87 -9.19 0.09 4.61
CA CYS A 87 -10.27 0.65 3.79
C CYS A 87 -11.33 -0.41 3.46
N ASP A 88 -10.88 -1.58 3.01
CA ASP A 88 -11.73 -2.54 2.32
C ASP A 88 -11.96 -3.84 3.11
N GLY A 89 -11.23 -4.06 4.21
CA GLY A 89 -11.28 -5.32 4.97
C GLY A 89 -12.68 -5.69 5.48
N PHE A 90 -13.51 -4.69 5.78
CA PHE A 90 -14.90 -4.91 6.23
C PHE A 90 -15.77 -5.66 5.20
N PHE A 91 -15.54 -5.46 3.91
CA PHE A 91 -16.30 -6.14 2.84
C PHE A 91 -16.02 -7.65 2.74
N PHE A 92 -14.99 -8.12 3.44
CA PHE A 92 -14.57 -9.53 3.46
C PHE A 92 -14.92 -10.24 4.77
N LYS A 93 -15.99 -9.80 5.45
CA LYS A 93 -16.49 -10.46 6.66
C LYS A 93 -16.84 -11.92 6.35
N GLU A 94 -16.32 -12.84 7.21
CA GLU A 94 -16.48 -14.30 7.10
C GLU A 94 -15.98 -14.93 5.77
N LYS A 95 -15.15 -14.19 5.01
CA LYS A 95 -14.56 -14.65 3.74
C LYS A 95 -13.10 -15.05 3.91
N GLU A 96 -12.56 -15.79 2.96
CA GLU A 96 -11.13 -16.08 2.88
C GLU A 96 -10.43 -15.04 2.00
N VAL A 97 -9.33 -14.48 2.47
CA VAL A 97 -8.56 -13.47 1.72
C VAL A 97 -7.09 -13.84 1.64
N ALA A 98 -6.43 -13.34 0.60
CA ALA A 98 -4.98 -13.41 0.48
C ALA A 98 -4.34 -12.01 0.67
N VAL A 99 -3.14 -12.00 1.26
CA VAL A 99 -2.28 -10.82 1.36
C VAL A 99 -0.94 -11.13 0.72
N VAL A 100 -0.45 -10.26 -0.15
CA VAL A 100 0.86 -10.41 -0.79
C VAL A 100 1.86 -9.47 -0.17
N GLY A 101 2.93 -10.00 0.38
CA GLY A 101 3.99 -9.22 0.97
C GLY A 101 4.81 -9.97 2.02
N GLY A 102 5.65 -9.27 2.75
CA GLY A 102 6.49 -9.91 3.79
C GLY A 102 7.26 -8.90 4.66
N GLY A 103 6.96 -7.61 4.52
CA GLY A 103 7.40 -6.54 5.40
C GLY A 103 6.39 -6.26 6.51
N ASN A 104 6.65 -5.24 7.35
CA ASN A 104 5.78 -4.83 8.44
C ASN A 104 4.35 -4.58 7.97
N ALA A 105 4.17 -3.80 6.90
CA ALA A 105 2.85 -3.49 6.35
C ALA A 105 2.05 -4.77 6.02
N ALA A 106 2.66 -5.74 5.34
CA ALA A 106 1.98 -6.99 4.97
C ALA A 106 1.56 -7.80 6.21
N VAL A 107 2.39 -7.84 7.22
CA VAL A 107 2.09 -8.55 8.49
C VAL A 107 0.99 -7.82 9.26
N GLU A 108 1.03 -6.49 9.34
CA GLU A 108 0.02 -5.68 10.01
C GLU A 108 -1.33 -5.77 9.29
N GLU A 109 -1.35 -5.68 7.96
CA GLU A 109 -2.57 -5.83 7.16
C GLU A 109 -3.17 -7.24 7.28
N ALA A 110 -2.33 -8.28 7.23
CA ALA A 110 -2.79 -9.65 7.44
C ALA A 110 -3.43 -9.83 8.84
N MET A 111 -2.79 -9.29 9.88
CA MET A 111 -3.36 -9.33 11.24
C MET A 111 -4.65 -8.50 11.33
N PHE A 112 -4.71 -7.34 10.70
CA PHE A 112 -5.91 -6.49 10.71
C PHE A 112 -7.11 -7.20 10.06
N LEU A 113 -6.89 -7.85 8.92
CA LEU A 113 -7.92 -8.58 8.18
C LEU A 113 -8.53 -9.72 8.99
N THR A 114 -7.79 -10.33 9.95
CA THR A 114 -8.36 -11.38 10.82
C THR A 114 -9.51 -10.92 11.72
N LYS A 115 -9.72 -9.59 11.85
CA LYS A 115 -10.90 -9.04 12.54
C LYS A 115 -12.20 -9.28 11.78
N PHE A 116 -12.13 -9.47 10.48
CA PHE A 116 -13.27 -9.62 9.59
C PHE A 116 -13.27 -10.98 8.91
N ALA A 117 -12.17 -11.33 8.25
CA ALA A 117 -12.03 -12.55 7.48
C ALA A 117 -12.07 -13.82 8.36
N SER A 118 -12.60 -14.89 7.80
CA SER A 118 -12.54 -16.22 8.41
C SER A 118 -11.12 -16.79 8.36
N LYS A 119 -10.40 -16.55 7.26
CA LYS A 119 -9.01 -16.99 7.05
C LYS A 119 -8.22 -15.98 6.22
N VAL A 120 -6.94 -15.80 6.53
CA VAL A 120 -6.00 -14.94 5.80
C VAL A 120 -4.82 -15.78 5.33
N LYS A 121 -4.54 -15.78 4.03
CA LYS A 121 -3.39 -16.47 3.42
C LYS A 121 -2.32 -15.44 3.08
N LEU A 122 -1.22 -15.39 3.84
CA LEU A 122 -0.10 -14.48 3.59
C LEU A 122 0.88 -15.12 2.60
N ILE A 123 0.93 -14.58 1.37
CA ILE A 123 1.79 -15.09 0.30
C ILE A 123 3.10 -14.34 0.30
N HIS A 124 4.19 -15.06 0.46
CA HIS A 124 5.53 -14.47 0.47
C HIS A 124 6.49 -15.22 -0.45
N ARG A 125 7.24 -14.46 -1.26
CA ARG A 125 8.17 -15.00 -2.27
C ARG A 125 9.46 -15.62 -1.71
N ARG A 126 9.69 -15.54 -0.39
CA ARG A 126 10.85 -16.08 0.31
C ARG A 126 10.39 -17.02 1.42
N ASN A 127 11.34 -17.70 2.07
CA ASN A 127 11.11 -18.58 3.20
C ASN A 127 11.18 -17.87 4.58
N GLU A 128 11.36 -16.55 4.58
CA GLU A 128 11.39 -15.73 5.80
C GLU A 128 10.81 -14.34 5.55
N LEU A 129 10.14 -13.79 6.56
CA LEU A 129 9.60 -12.44 6.52
C LEU A 129 10.69 -11.40 6.86
N ARG A 130 10.57 -10.22 6.26
CA ARG A 130 11.40 -9.06 6.59
C ARG A 130 10.80 -8.17 7.67
N ALA A 131 9.60 -8.48 8.12
CA ALA A 131 8.93 -7.80 9.21
C ALA A 131 9.70 -7.94 10.52
N GLU A 132 9.49 -7.03 11.45
CA GLU A 132 10.07 -7.08 12.78
C GLU A 132 9.70 -8.36 13.52
N LYS A 133 10.64 -8.90 14.31
CA LYS A 133 10.47 -10.18 15.03
C LYS A 133 9.24 -10.21 15.92
N MET A 134 8.91 -9.08 16.57
CA MET A 134 7.71 -8.97 17.42
C MET A 134 6.42 -9.12 16.60
N LEU A 135 6.34 -8.51 15.41
CA LEU A 135 5.20 -8.64 14.50
C LEU A 135 5.10 -10.07 13.97
N GLN A 136 6.23 -10.69 13.62
CA GLN A 136 6.26 -12.09 13.19
C GLN A 136 5.75 -13.06 14.26
N ALA A 137 6.12 -12.83 15.54
CA ALA A 137 5.63 -13.65 16.64
C ALA A 137 4.11 -13.56 16.81
N LYS A 138 3.56 -12.35 16.76
CA LYS A 138 2.10 -12.12 16.81
C LYS A 138 1.37 -12.76 15.63
N LEU A 139 1.92 -12.63 14.42
CA LEU A 139 1.35 -13.22 13.21
C LEU A 139 1.32 -14.75 13.32
N LYS A 140 2.42 -15.38 13.71
CA LYS A 140 2.52 -16.86 13.87
C LYS A 140 1.60 -17.41 14.95
N ALA A 141 1.30 -16.63 15.99
CA ALA A 141 0.35 -17.00 17.03
C ALA A 141 -1.12 -16.92 16.59
N ASN A 142 -1.41 -16.26 15.49
CA ASN A 142 -2.78 -16.07 15.01
C ASN A 142 -3.24 -17.26 14.16
N LYS A 143 -4.17 -18.06 14.70
CA LYS A 143 -4.70 -19.27 14.07
C LYS A 143 -5.47 -19.05 12.76
N LYS A 144 -5.89 -17.80 12.48
CA LYS A 144 -6.57 -17.45 11.23
C LYS A 144 -5.60 -17.18 10.08
N ILE A 145 -4.28 -17.07 10.37
CA ILE A 145 -3.29 -16.74 9.35
C ILE A 145 -2.50 -17.99 8.95
N GLU A 146 -2.50 -18.25 7.65
CA GLU A 146 -1.65 -19.26 7.02
C GLU A 146 -0.60 -18.57 6.17
N ILE A 147 0.70 -18.92 6.34
CA ILE A 147 1.77 -18.34 5.54
C ILE A 147 2.11 -19.31 4.40
N ILE A 148 2.07 -18.80 3.16
CA ILE A 148 2.43 -19.54 1.96
C ILE A 148 3.78 -19.02 1.50
N TRP A 149 4.80 -19.80 1.77
CA TRP A 149 6.18 -19.47 1.50
C TRP A 149 6.60 -19.72 0.06
N ASP A 150 7.70 -19.07 -0.34
CA ASP A 150 8.37 -19.27 -1.63
C ASP A 150 7.42 -19.15 -2.82
N SER A 151 6.39 -18.30 -2.69
CA SER A 151 5.29 -18.23 -3.67
C SER A 151 5.01 -16.80 -4.12
N VAL A 152 4.64 -16.68 -5.39
CA VAL A 152 4.21 -15.43 -6.03
C VAL A 152 2.84 -15.63 -6.65
N VAL A 153 2.06 -14.55 -6.76
CA VAL A 153 0.79 -14.56 -7.51
C VAL A 153 1.12 -14.33 -8.99
N GLU A 154 0.60 -15.20 -9.85
CA GLU A 154 0.73 -15.11 -11.31
C GLU A 154 -0.53 -14.60 -11.97
N ASP A 155 -1.70 -14.84 -11.35
CA ASP A 155 -2.98 -14.45 -11.94
C ASP A 155 -4.06 -14.30 -10.87
N VAL A 156 -5.08 -13.50 -11.19
CA VAL A 156 -6.31 -13.35 -10.39
C VAL A 156 -7.47 -13.88 -11.20
N ILE A 157 -8.23 -14.79 -10.61
CA ILE A 157 -9.34 -15.51 -11.25
C ILE A 157 -10.64 -15.06 -10.60
N GLY A 158 -11.63 -14.73 -11.41
CA GLY A 158 -12.92 -14.30 -10.90
C GLY A 158 -14.02 -14.27 -11.93
N ASP A 159 -15.22 -13.90 -11.48
CA ASP A 159 -16.39 -13.73 -12.33
C ASP A 159 -16.38 -12.32 -12.93
N THR A 160 -16.95 -12.20 -14.12
CA THR A 160 -17.09 -10.92 -14.82
C THR A 160 -18.46 -10.26 -14.60
N ASN A 161 -19.49 -11.04 -14.23
CA ASN A 161 -20.86 -10.53 -14.01
C ASN A 161 -21.58 -11.34 -12.89
N PRO A 162 -21.71 -10.82 -11.66
CA PRO A 162 -21.07 -9.60 -11.15
C PRO A 162 -19.54 -9.80 -11.01
N LYS A 163 -18.80 -8.74 -11.25
CA LYS A 163 -17.33 -8.81 -11.15
C LYS A 163 -16.89 -9.08 -9.70
N SER A 164 -16.14 -10.16 -9.48
CA SER A 164 -15.65 -10.54 -8.15
C SER A 164 -14.51 -11.55 -8.25
N VAL A 165 -13.55 -11.45 -7.34
CA VAL A 165 -12.47 -12.44 -7.19
C VAL A 165 -13.04 -13.76 -6.63
N LYS A 166 -12.55 -14.90 -7.13
CA LYS A 166 -12.89 -16.26 -6.69
C LYS A 166 -11.67 -17.08 -6.30
N ALA A 167 -10.56 -16.83 -6.96
CA ALA A 167 -9.31 -17.52 -6.71
C ALA A 167 -8.11 -16.70 -7.19
N ILE A 168 -6.93 -17.12 -6.80
CA ILE A 168 -5.68 -16.65 -7.35
C ILE A 168 -4.82 -17.83 -7.77
N LYS A 169 -4.11 -17.68 -8.87
CA LYS A 169 -3.08 -18.63 -9.29
C LYS A 169 -1.75 -18.21 -8.67
N ILE A 170 -1.14 -19.12 -7.94
CA ILE A 170 0.18 -18.92 -7.34
C ILE A 170 1.20 -19.87 -7.96
N LYS A 171 2.46 -19.44 -7.97
CA LYS A 171 3.60 -20.23 -8.37
C LYS A 171 4.64 -20.28 -7.26
N ASN A 172 5.06 -21.48 -6.90
CA ASN A 172 6.19 -21.66 -6.01
C ASN A 172 7.48 -21.39 -6.77
N VAL A 173 8.27 -20.41 -6.31
CA VAL A 173 9.48 -19.94 -7.02
C VAL A 173 10.66 -20.92 -6.97
N LYS A 174 10.63 -21.91 -6.06
CA LYS A 174 11.68 -22.94 -5.96
C LYS A 174 11.36 -24.17 -6.80
N THR A 175 10.11 -24.61 -6.79
CA THR A 175 9.70 -25.84 -7.47
C THR A 175 9.06 -25.60 -8.83
N ASN A 176 8.78 -24.34 -9.17
CA ASN A 176 8.01 -23.92 -10.35
C ASN A 176 6.60 -24.53 -10.44
N LYS A 177 6.12 -25.19 -9.41
CA LYS A 177 4.74 -25.69 -9.36
C LYS A 177 3.75 -24.57 -9.24
N THR A 178 2.70 -24.61 -10.04
CA THR A 178 1.56 -23.70 -9.96
C THR A 178 0.41 -24.39 -9.24
N SER A 179 -0.37 -23.62 -8.50
CA SER A 179 -1.59 -24.07 -7.83
C SER A 179 -2.60 -22.93 -7.76
N GLU A 180 -3.86 -23.30 -7.62
CA GLU A 180 -4.95 -22.35 -7.43
C GLU A 180 -5.33 -22.29 -5.96
N LEU A 181 -5.52 -21.08 -5.44
CA LEU A 181 -6.01 -20.85 -4.08
C LEU A 181 -7.36 -20.15 -4.16
N LYS A 182 -8.38 -20.77 -3.63
CA LYS A 182 -9.70 -20.14 -3.45
C LYS A 182 -9.58 -19.02 -2.43
N VAL A 183 -9.98 -17.81 -2.84
CA VAL A 183 -10.04 -16.60 -2.01
C VAL A 183 -11.07 -15.66 -2.60
N ASP A 184 -11.74 -14.91 -1.74
CA ASP A 184 -12.74 -13.91 -2.13
C ASP A 184 -12.11 -12.52 -2.35
N GLY A 185 -10.85 -12.34 -1.92
CA GLY A 185 -10.13 -11.09 -2.07
C GLY A 185 -8.62 -11.23 -1.99
N LEU A 186 -7.94 -10.27 -2.63
CA LEU A 186 -6.48 -10.17 -2.69
C LEU A 186 -6.05 -8.77 -2.27
N PHE A 187 -5.20 -8.71 -1.24
CA PHE A 187 -4.62 -7.46 -0.74
C PHE A 187 -3.14 -7.37 -1.10
N ILE A 188 -2.76 -6.27 -1.77
CA ILE A 188 -1.38 -6.05 -2.21
C ILE A 188 -0.66 -5.17 -1.19
N ALA A 189 0.08 -5.81 -0.30
CA ALA A 189 0.88 -5.17 0.75
C ALA A 189 2.39 -5.23 0.46
N THR A 190 2.74 -5.16 -0.82
CA THR A 190 4.13 -5.01 -1.26
C THR A 190 4.47 -3.53 -1.21
N VAL A 191 5.53 -3.18 -0.53
CA VAL A 191 6.04 -1.83 -0.26
C VAL A 191 5.34 -0.68 -0.97
N SER A 192 4.79 0.26 -0.20
CA SER A 192 4.48 1.60 -0.69
C SER A 192 5.75 2.21 -1.30
N TYR A 193 5.70 2.55 -2.59
CA TYR A 193 6.83 3.12 -3.29
C TYR A 193 6.86 4.64 -3.05
N THR A 194 7.74 5.07 -2.17
CA THR A 194 8.15 6.47 -2.09
C THR A 194 9.29 6.66 -3.08
N HIS A 195 9.05 7.35 -4.19
CA HIS A 195 10.02 7.54 -5.28
C HIS A 195 11.11 8.58 -4.98
N LEU A 196 11.39 8.84 -3.73
CA LEU A 196 12.52 9.66 -3.37
C LEU A 196 13.62 8.77 -2.81
N THR A 197 14.54 8.37 -3.68
CA THR A 197 15.87 8.05 -3.21
C THR A 197 16.43 9.37 -2.66
N LEU A 198 16.47 9.50 -1.33
CA LEU A 198 17.30 10.52 -0.71
C LEU A 198 18.69 10.39 -1.32
N PRO A 199 19.33 11.50 -1.76
CA PRO A 199 20.69 11.43 -2.22
C PRO A 199 21.51 10.81 -1.10
N THR A 200 22.10 9.67 -1.38
CA THR A 200 23.07 9.04 -0.48
C THR A 200 24.12 10.09 -0.19
N ARG A 201 24.26 10.44 1.08
CA ARG A 201 25.24 11.40 1.54
C ARG A 201 26.61 10.93 1.04
N THR A 202 27.11 11.56 -0.01
CA THR A 202 28.51 11.44 -0.39
C THR A 202 29.30 11.99 0.79
N ARG A 203 29.96 11.12 1.54
CA ARG A 203 30.98 11.57 2.49
C ARG A 203 32.11 12.18 1.67
N VAL A 204 32.33 13.47 1.85
CA VAL A 204 33.59 14.13 1.53
C VAL A 204 34.62 13.67 2.53
#